data_28c1b14a6d0c7459fda0a0b1b1b8c6e0
#
_entry.id   28c1b14a6d0c7459fda0a0b1b1b8c6e0
#
_cell.length_a   1.000
_cell.length_b   1.000
_cell.length_c   1.000
_cell.angle_alpha   90.00
_cell.angle_beta   90.00
_cell.angle_gamma   90.00
#
_symmetry.space_group_name_H-M   'P 1'
#
loop_
_entity.id
_entity.type
_entity.pdbx_description
1 polymer ?
#
loop_
_entity_poly.entity_id
_entity_poly.type
_entity_poly.pdbx_seq_one_letter_code
_entity_poly.pdbx_strand_id
1 'polypeptide(L)'
;MQTRNYPLSALISRLLILLKQGFKRYLGRSGKVWRRADWPAMQTVIDTVHTAGGVVILAHPTKYRYSSTKISEIVQVFAEQGGDALEVNYSGLNLNHKSWLKRLAKKHQLQASVGSDFHHLKQTWAVPGRFSQIDPELTPVWEQFMV
;
A
#
# COMPACT_ATOMS: atom_id res chain seq x y z
N MET A 1 13.16 -41.38 -32.65
CA MET A 1 13.24 -40.22 -31.73
C MET A 1 11.83 -39.69 -31.54
N GLN A 2 11.16 -40.00 -30.42
CA GLN A 2 9.79 -39.53 -30.18
C GLN A 2 9.83 -38.11 -29.63
N THR A 3 9.36 -37.15 -30.42
CA THR A 3 9.14 -35.78 -29.96
C THR A 3 7.96 -35.78 -28.99
N ARG A 4 8.21 -35.59 -27.71
CA ARG A 4 7.13 -35.40 -26.71
C ARG A 4 6.44 -34.07 -26.99
N ASN A 5 5.27 -34.11 -27.62
CA ASN A 5 4.39 -32.93 -27.72
C ASN A 5 3.81 -32.61 -26.33
N TYR A 6 4.37 -31.63 -25.67
CA TYR A 6 3.78 -31.08 -24.44
C TYR A 6 2.63 -30.12 -24.83
N PRO A 7 1.46 -30.20 -24.19
CA PRO A 7 0.39 -29.26 -24.46
C PRO A 7 0.85 -27.83 -24.11
N LEU A 8 0.40 -26.84 -24.86
CA LEU A 8 0.80 -25.43 -24.70
C LEU A 8 0.63 -24.92 -23.26
N SER A 9 -0.43 -25.36 -22.58
CA SER A 9 -0.69 -25.07 -21.17
C SER A 9 0.44 -25.55 -20.24
N ALA A 10 0.99 -26.74 -20.50
CA ALA A 10 2.10 -27.28 -19.71
C ALA A 10 3.41 -26.51 -19.96
N LEU A 11 3.65 -26.05 -21.19
CA LEU A 11 4.80 -25.20 -21.51
C LEU A 11 4.68 -23.82 -20.82
N ILE A 12 3.53 -23.19 -20.87
CA ILE A 12 3.25 -21.92 -20.16
C ILE A 12 3.43 -22.08 -18.66
N SER A 13 2.90 -23.15 -18.06
CA SER A 13 3.04 -23.41 -16.63
C SER A 13 4.52 -23.58 -16.22
N ARG A 14 5.32 -24.32 -17.03
CA ARG A 14 6.76 -24.47 -16.79
C ARG A 14 7.49 -23.14 -16.91
N LEU A 15 7.17 -22.32 -17.91
CA LEU A 15 7.76 -20.99 -18.07
C LEU A 15 7.47 -20.09 -16.86
N LEU A 16 6.24 -20.07 -16.37
CA LEU A 16 5.86 -19.30 -15.19
C LEU A 16 6.58 -19.75 -13.92
N ILE A 17 6.80 -21.07 -13.75
CA ILE A 17 7.59 -21.63 -12.65
C ILE A 17 9.05 -21.18 -12.77
N LEU A 18 9.65 -21.25 -13.94
CA LEU A 18 11.02 -20.83 -14.18
C LEU A 18 11.20 -19.33 -13.93
N LEU A 19 10.24 -18.49 -14.36
CA LEU A 19 10.27 -17.05 -14.09
C LEU A 19 10.18 -16.75 -12.58
N LYS A 20 9.29 -17.42 -11.84
CA LYS A 20 9.20 -17.28 -10.38
C LYS A 20 10.47 -17.72 -9.67
N GLN A 21 11.07 -18.85 -10.10
CA GLN A 21 12.32 -19.35 -9.53
C GLN A 21 13.49 -18.41 -9.86
N GLY A 22 13.56 -17.92 -11.10
CA GLY A 22 14.55 -16.93 -11.53
C GLY A 22 14.44 -15.65 -10.71
N PHE A 23 13.23 -15.11 -10.56
CA PHE A 23 12.98 -13.94 -9.72
C PHE A 23 13.43 -14.18 -8.27
N LYS A 24 13.00 -15.28 -7.63
CA LYS A 24 13.37 -15.62 -6.25
C LYS A 24 14.89 -15.78 -6.10
N ARG A 25 15.55 -16.45 -7.06
CA ARG A 25 16.98 -16.74 -7.01
C ARG A 25 17.87 -15.51 -7.20
N TYR A 26 17.42 -14.56 -8.01
CA TYR A 26 18.26 -13.40 -8.39
C TYR A 26 17.77 -12.08 -7.79
N LEU A 27 16.47 -11.78 -7.86
CA LEU A 27 15.90 -10.48 -7.49
C LEU A 27 15.15 -10.47 -6.15
N GLY A 28 14.72 -11.64 -5.64
CA GLY A 28 14.06 -11.72 -4.33
C GLY A 28 14.98 -11.28 -3.19
N ARG A 29 14.41 -10.97 -2.02
CA ARG A 29 15.09 -10.38 -0.85
C ARG A 29 16.41 -11.07 -0.40
N SER A 30 16.63 -12.30 -0.81
CA SER A 30 17.88 -13.04 -0.58
C SER A 30 18.53 -13.46 -1.91
N GLY A 31 18.13 -12.87 -3.02
CA GLY A 31 18.62 -13.19 -4.34
C GLY A 31 20.06 -12.71 -4.58
N LYS A 32 20.75 -13.35 -5.53
CA LYS A 32 22.16 -13.07 -5.80
C LYS A 32 22.48 -11.63 -6.17
N VAL A 33 21.54 -10.93 -6.81
CA VAL A 33 21.70 -9.53 -7.24
C VAL A 33 20.82 -8.56 -6.43
N TRP A 34 20.15 -9.07 -5.40
CA TRP A 34 19.35 -8.21 -4.52
C TRP A 34 20.24 -7.18 -3.82
N ARG A 35 19.77 -5.95 -3.79
CA ARG A 35 20.38 -4.88 -3.00
C ARG A 35 19.31 -4.22 -2.17
N ARG A 36 19.64 -3.90 -0.93
CA ARG A 36 18.77 -3.09 -0.09
C ARG A 36 18.73 -1.67 -0.68
N ALA A 37 17.54 -1.16 -0.93
CA ALA A 37 17.39 0.24 -1.27
C ALA A 37 17.77 1.11 -0.06
N ASP A 38 18.53 2.16 -0.32
CA ASP A 38 18.79 3.19 0.66
C ASP A 38 17.66 4.23 0.56
N TRP A 39 16.62 4.00 1.36
CA TRP A 39 15.45 4.87 1.38
C TRP A 39 15.75 6.10 2.23
N PRO A 40 15.36 7.31 1.79
CA PRO A 40 15.49 8.52 2.59
C PRO A 40 14.66 8.41 3.88
N ALA A 41 15.00 9.22 4.87
CA ALA A 41 14.21 9.34 6.08
C ALA A 41 12.80 9.85 5.74
N MET A 42 11.79 9.44 6.51
CA MET A 42 10.39 9.81 6.29
C MET A 42 10.23 11.34 6.26
N GLN A 43 10.86 12.06 7.17
CA GLN A 43 10.86 13.53 7.18
C GLN A 43 11.32 14.11 5.85
N THR A 44 12.45 13.62 5.30
CA THR A 44 12.97 14.09 4.01
C THR A 44 11.98 13.89 2.86
N VAL A 45 11.25 12.77 2.88
CA VAL A 45 10.22 12.50 1.86
C VAL A 45 9.07 13.50 2.01
N ILE A 46 8.58 13.72 3.24
CA ILE A 46 7.49 14.65 3.53
C ILE A 46 7.87 16.06 3.07
N ASP A 47 9.04 16.55 3.49
CA ASP A 47 9.53 17.88 3.14
C ASP A 47 9.67 18.07 1.62
N THR A 48 10.17 17.04 0.93
CA THR A 48 10.33 17.09 -0.53
C THR A 48 8.98 17.18 -1.23
N VAL A 49 7.99 16.38 -0.79
CA VAL A 49 6.63 16.38 -1.39
C VAL A 49 5.96 17.74 -1.12
N HIS A 50 6.03 18.26 0.09
CA HIS A 50 5.47 19.56 0.45
C HIS A 50 6.12 20.72 -0.33
N THR A 51 7.45 20.68 -0.50
CA THR A 51 8.16 21.67 -1.31
C THR A 51 7.66 21.69 -2.77
N ALA A 52 7.25 20.51 -3.28
CA ALA A 52 6.65 20.39 -4.60
C ALA A 52 5.15 20.72 -4.65
N GLY A 53 4.54 21.17 -3.55
CA GLY A 53 3.09 21.45 -3.45
C GLY A 53 2.22 20.19 -3.36
N GLY A 54 2.80 19.06 -3.04
CA GLY A 54 2.10 17.77 -2.92
C GLY A 54 1.61 17.49 -1.51
N VAL A 55 0.93 16.36 -1.34
CA VAL A 55 0.33 15.85 -0.10
C VAL A 55 0.83 14.45 0.18
N VAL A 56 1.17 14.14 1.41
CA VAL A 56 1.70 12.83 1.82
C VAL A 56 0.65 12.03 2.58
N ILE A 57 0.37 10.83 2.08
CA ILE A 57 -0.62 9.92 2.64
C ILE A 57 0.05 8.63 3.10
N LEU A 58 -0.18 8.22 4.34
CA LEU A 58 0.23 6.90 4.81
C LEU A 58 -0.77 5.83 4.33
N ALA A 59 -0.37 5.12 3.27
CA ALA A 59 -1.22 4.18 2.56
C ALA A 59 -1.36 2.83 3.26
N HIS A 60 -2.55 2.21 3.21
CA HIS A 60 -2.92 0.85 3.65
C HIS A 60 -2.12 0.31 4.87
N PRO A 61 -2.10 1.00 6.02
CA PRO A 61 -1.18 0.69 7.12
C PRO A 61 -1.38 -0.71 7.71
N THR A 62 -2.58 -1.30 7.64
CA THR A 62 -2.80 -2.67 8.16
C THR A 62 -2.23 -3.77 7.26
N LYS A 63 -1.73 -3.43 6.07
CA LYS A 63 -0.99 -4.37 5.20
C LYS A 63 0.49 -4.47 5.56
N TYR A 64 1.00 -3.60 6.41
CA TYR A 64 2.35 -3.72 6.94
C TYR A 64 2.44 -4.92 7.88
N ARG A 65 3.56 -5.64 7.80
CA ARG A 65 3.79 -6.83 8.65
C ARG A 65 4.29 -6.43 10.05
N TYR A 66 3.50 -5.57 10.72
CA TYR A 66 3.77 -5.09 12.06
C TYR A 66 2.57 -5.30 12.98
N SER A 67 2.82 -5.29 14.30
CA SER A 67 1.75 -5.28 15.31
C SER A 67 0.96 -3.96 15.25
N SER A 68 -0.26 -3.98 15.76
CA SER A 68 -1.10 -2.77 15.86
C SER A 68 -0.40 -1.66 16.66
N THR A 69 0.33 -2.02 17.72
CA THR A 69 1.15 -1.07 18.49
C THR A 69 2.19 -0.39 17.60
N LYS A 70 2.94 -1.19 16.83
CA LYS A 70 3.98 -0.63 15.94
C LYS A 70 3.40 0.23 14.83
N ILE A 71 2.24 -0.13 14.29
CA ILE A 71 1.53 0.69 13.30
C ILE A 71 1.07 2.01 13.95
N SER A 72 0.55 1.99 15.19
CA SER A 72 0.18 3.21 15.92
C SER A 72 1.37 4.14 16.13
N GLU A 73 2.54 3.60 16.49
CA GLU A 73 3.79 4.38 16.58
C GLU A 73 4.20 4.99 15.25
N ILE A 74 4.10 4.24 14.14
CA ILE A 74 4.40 4.74 12.80
C ILE A 74 3.45 5.90 12.43
N VAL A 75 2.14 5.75 12.68
CA VAL A 75 1.15 6.81 12.43
C VAL A 75 1.45 8.05 13.26
N GLN A 76 1.82 7.88 14.53
CA GLN A 76 2.22 8.98 15.42
C GLN A 76 3.42 9.73 14.86
N VAL A 77 4.52 9.02 14.58
CA VAL A 77 5.75 9.62 14.03
C VAL A 77 5.48 10.29 12.68
N PHE A 78 4.66 9.67 11.83
CA PHE A 78 4.24 10.25 10.54
C PHE A 78 3.52 11.59 10.73
N ALA A 79 2.58 11.68 11.66
CA ALA A 79 1.88 12.91 11.98
C ALA A 79 2.81 13.97 12.58
N GLU A 80 3.68 13.59 13.54
CA GLU A 80 4.66 14.48 14.16
C GLU A 80 5.65 15.07 13.15
N GLN A 81 5.94 14.34 12.08
CA GLN A 81 6.78 14.79 10.97
C GLN A 81 6.03 15.58 9.89
N GLY A 82 4.75 15.87 10.08
CA GLY A 82 3.97 16.69 9.17
C GLY A 82 3.27 15.91 8.05
N GLY A 83 3.11 14.60 8.19
CA GLY A 83 2.28 13.81 7.26
C GLY A 83 0.83 14.29 7.26
N ASP A 84 0.18 14.33 6.10
CA ASP A 84 -1.12 15.00 5.92
C ASP A 84 -2.30 14.09 6.19
N ALA A 85 -2.28 12.85 5.68
CA ALA A 85 -3.44 11.99 5.73
C ALA A 85 -3.11 10.52 6.00
N LEU A 86 -4.09 9.81 6.56
CA LEU A 86 -4.06 8.37 6.77
C LEU A 86 -5.09 7.71 5.85
N GLU A 87 -4.71 6.64 5.14
CA GLU A 87 -5.69 5.83 4.43
C GLU A 87 -6.47 4.98 5.44
N VAL A 88 -7.72 5.35 5.67
CA VAL A 88 -8.59 4.80 6.71
C VAL A 88 -9.51 3.69 6.21
N ASN A 89 -9.63 3.55 4.90
CA ASN A 89 -10.44 2.49 4.29
C ASN A 89 -9.92 2.11 2.89
N TYR A 90 -9.91 0.81 2.63
CA TYR A 90 -9.50 0.21 1.35
C TYR A 90 -10.10 -1.19 1.21
N SER A 91 -10.04 -1.76 0.00
CA SER A 91 -10.63 -3.07 -0.28
C SER A 91 -10.07 -4.16 0.63
N GLY A 92 -10.97 -4.96 1.21
CA GLY A 92 -10.62 -6.05 2.12
C GLY A 92 -10.37 -5.65 3.57
N LEU A 93 -10.51 -4.37 3.92
CA LEU A 93 -10.37 -3.93 5.31
C LEU A 93 -11.59 -4.34 6.15
N ASN A 94 -11.35 -5.01 7.29
CA ASN A 94 -12.42 -5.37 8.21
C ASN A 94 -12.89 -4.17 9.06
N LEU A 95 -14.10 -4.27 9.62
CA LEU A 95 -14.73 -3.19 10.39
C LEU A 95 -13.92 -2.76 11.63
N ASN A 96 -13.27 -3.71 12.32
CA ASN A 96 -12.46 -3.40 13.50
C ASN A 96 -11.25 -2.54 13.12
N HIS A 97 -10.55 -2.89 12.04
CA HIS A 97 -9.43 -2.10 11.55
C HIS A 97 -9.89 -0.73 11.02
N LYS A 98 -11.04 -0.67 10.31
CA LYS A 98 -11.61 0.61 9.87
C LYS A 98 -11.87 1.55 11.06
N SER A 99 -12.55 1.06 12.11
CA SER A 99 -12.81 1.82 13.32
C SER A 99 -11.54 2.23 14.06
N TRP A 100 -10.53 1.36 14.07
CA TRP A 100 -9.23 1.65 14.66
C TRP A 100 -8.47 2.74 13.90
N LEU A 101 -8.39 2.65 12.57
CA LEU A 101 -7.73 3.66 11.73
C LEU A 101 -8.45 5.01 11.81
N LYS A 102 -9.80 5.03 11.86
CA LYS A 102 -10.57 6.25 12.13
C LYS A 102 -10.11 6.92 13.44
N ARG A 103 -10.00 6.13 14.53
CA ARG A 103 -9.54 6.66 15.83
C ARG A 103 -8.11 7.19 15.76
N LEU A 104 -7.21 6.52 15.03
CA LEU A 104 -5.83 6.99 14.85
C LEU A 104 -5.79 8.30 14.07
N ALA A 105 -6.54 8.42 12.96
CA ALA A 105 -6.62 9.66 12.18
C ALA A 105 -7.11 10.82 13.05
N LYS A 106 -8.21 10.63 13.81
CA LYS A 106 -8.73 11.65 14.75
C LYS A 106 -7.72 12.02 15.83
N LYS A 107 -7.11 11.00 16.47
CA LYS A 107 -6.13 11.22 17.56
C LYS A 107 -4.95 12.08 17.12
N HIS A 108 -4.48 11.88 15.89
CA HIS A 108 -3.30 12.56 15.36
C HIS A 108 -3.63 13.69 14.39
N GLN A 109 -4.92 14.09 14.31
CA GLN A 109 -5.41 15.19 13.46
C GLN A 109 -5.05 15.04 11.97
N LEU A 110 -4.92 13.78 11.52
CA LEU A 110 -4.68 13.46 10.12
C LEU A 110 -5.99 13.51 9.34
N GLN A 111 -5.93 14.06 8.13
CA GLN A 111 -7.00 13.91 7.14
C GLN A 111 -7.18 12.45 6.75
N ALA A 112 -8.28 12.14 6.09
CA ALA A 112 -8.60 10.79 5.68
C ALA A 112 -8.47 10.58 4.17
N SER A 113 -7.92 9.44 3.80
CA SER A 113 -7.95 8.94 2.43
C SER A 113 -8.63 7.58 2.38
N VAL A 114 -9.18 7.25 1.21
CA VAL A 114 -9.75 5.93 0.92
C VAL A 114 -9.41 5.52 -0.51
N GLY A 115 -9.30 4.22 -0.75
CA GLY A 115 -8.97 3.72 -2.08
C GLY A 115 -9.42 2.28 -2.31
N SER A 116 -9.42 1.83 -3.56
CA SER A 116 -9.68 0.44 -3.91
C SER A 116 -8.44 -0.45 -3.77
N ASP A 117 -7.25 0.14 -3.80
CA ASP A 117 -5.97 -0.57 -3.92
C ASP A 117 -5.93 -1.52 -5.13
N PHE A 118 -6.58 -1.10 -6.23
CA PHE A 118 -6.64 -1.86 -7.48
C PHE A 118 -5.30 -1.79 -8.23
N HIS A 119 -4.77 -2.96 -8.62
CA HIS A 119 -3.50 -3.05 -9.32
C HIS A 119 -3.60 -3.75 -10.67
N HIS A 120 -4.58 -4.64 -10.86
CA HIS A 120 -4.77 -5.35 -12.13
C HIS A 120 -6.16 -6.01 -12.24
N LEU A 121 -6.61 -6.25 -13.47
CA LEU A 121 -7.94 -6.76 -13.80
C LEU A 121 -8.31 -8.13 -13.17
N LYS A 122 -7.35 -8.92 -12.73
CA LYS A 122 -7.62 -10.20 -12.05
C LYS A 122 -7.97 -10.02 -10.56
N GLN A 123 -7.87 -8.80 -10.02
CA GLN A 123 -8.30 -8.49 -8.66
C GLN A 123 -9.80 -8.27 -8.62
N THR A 124 -10.56 -9.32 -8.34
CA THR A 124 -12.03 -9.24 -8.26
C THR A 124 -12.55 -8.57 -6.98
N TRP A 125 -11.71 -8.48 -5.95
CA TRP A 125 -12.02 -7.88 -4.64
C TRP A 125 -11.69 -6.38 -4.56
N ALA A 126 -10.87 -5.86 -5.45
CA ALA A 126 -10.44 -4.46 -5.50
C ALA A 126 -10.85 -3.87 -6.86
N VAL A 127 -12.00 -3.23 -6.92
CA VAL A 127 -12.54 -2.63 -8.15
C VAL A 127 -12.40 -1.11 -8.07
N PRO A 128 -11.89 -0.43 -9.12
CA PRO A 128 -11.81 1.04 -9.16
C PRO A 128 -13.19 1.67 -8.85
N GLY A 129 -13.19 2.66 -7.95
CA GLY A 129 -14.41 3.35 -7.52
C GLY A 129 -15.30 2.55 -6.55
N ARG A 130 -15.03 1.28 -6.30
CA ARG A 130 -15.81 0.44 -5.38
C ARG A 130 -15.15 0.36 -4.01
N PHE A 131 -15.34 1.40 -3.21
CA PHE A 131 -14.90 1.47 -1.81
C PHE A 131 -15.90 2.27 -0.98
N SER A 132 -15.92 2.05 0.32
CA SER A 132 -16.81 2.78 1.22
C SER A 132 -16.41 4.25 1.29
N GLN A 133 -17.38 5.12 1.42
CA GLN A 133 -17.15 6.54 1.66
C GLN A 133 -16.35 6.78 2.96
N ILE A 134 -15.72 7.93 3.04
CA ILE A 134 -15.10 8.41 4.29
C ILE A 134 -16.21 8.64 5.32
N ASP A 135 -15.88 8.31 6.56
CA ASP A 135 -16.73 8.60 7.70
C ASP A 135 -16.92 10.13 7.83
N PRO A 136 -18.14 10.64 7.97
CA PRO A 136 -18.40 12.10 8.04
C PRO A 136 -17.68 12.83 9.18
N GLU A 137 -17.15 12.11 10.17
CA GLU A 137 -16.36 12.71 11.26
C GLU A 137 -14.89 12.96 10.87
N LEU A 138 -14.48 12.59 9.66
CA LEU A 138 -13.13 12.78 9.15
C LEU A 138 -13.13 13.71 7.96
N THR A 139 -12.15 14.59 7.89
CA THR A 139 -11.96 15.49 6.75
C THR A 139 -11.26 14.74 5.61
N PRO A 140 -11.88 14.65 4.42
CA PRO A 140 -11.25 14.05 3.25
C PRO A 140 -10.02 14.83 2.79
N VAL A 141 -8.94 14.15 2.48
CA VAL A 141 -7.68 14.79 2.06
C VAL A 141 -7.82 15.60 0.76
N TRP A 142 -8.76 15.25 -0.11
CA TRP A 142 -8.98 15.96 -1.38
C TRP A 142 -9.73 17.27 -1.25
N GLU A 143 -10.32 17.60 -0.09
CA GLU A 143 -10.98 18.91 0.11
C GLU A 143 -9.98 20.06 -0.02
N GLN A 144 -8.72 19.86 0.29
CA GLN A 144 -7.68 20.87 0.11
C GLN A 144 -7.38 21.23 -1.37
N PHE A 145 -7.85 20.40 -2.32
CA PHE A 145 -7.70 20.65 -3.76
C PHE A 145 -8.97 21.20 -4.42
N MET A 146 -10.07 21.28 -3.68
CA MET A 146 -11.33 21.83 -4.17
C MET A 146 -11.34 23.35 -3.89
N VAL A 147 -10.77 24.12 -4.84
CA VAL A 147 -10.76 25.59 -4.82
C VAL A 147 -11.89 26.10 -5.70
#